data_a2cedd3829e82e4b79ce886c0e346f46
#
_entry.id   a2cedd3829e82e4b79ce886c0e346f46
#
_cell.length_a   1.000
_cell.length_b   1.000
_cell.length_c   1.000
_cell.angle_alpha   90.00
_cell.angle_beta   90.00
_cell.angle_gamma   90.00
#
_symmetry.space_group_name_H-M   'P 1'
#
loop_
_entity.id
_entity.type
_entity.pdbx_description
1 polymer ?
#
loop_
_entity_poly.entity_id
_entity_poly.type
_entity_poly.pdbx_seq_one_letter_code
_entity_poly.pdbx_strand_id
1 'polypeptide(L)'
;MKLISKTLKFLVLFIVITATSCNEKYPDLEDGLYAEFITNKGTMVAKLTYDKTPVTVASFVALAEGNHPMVKAEYKDKKYYNGLTFHRVMDQFMIQGGDPTASGTGDPGFKFPDEFHPDLKHDRPGILSMANPGPNANGSQFFITEVPYPSLDNRHAVFGELVLGIEVQDSISNVKVGPGNKPIEDVIIEEVNIIRVGSEAKAFNAPKVFEEELPLIAQRQQEIKDNLRKLAEEKAKVAQATFLKENESIEGRRQEFPSGLAMIFTHESNGVKPNASQKALINCAGYFENGELVYTTWKDVAEKNGKYDERIDQQGGYQPFAMIYNESASLVPGFKEAMLNMNVGDKARIFIPSFLGYGEAGRGPIPPNSNLIFDIEITGIEGVE
;
A
#
# COMPACT_ATOMS: atom_id res chain seq x y z
N MET A 1 -59.26 9.32 72.19
CA MET A 1 -58.43 10.23 71.35
C MET A 1 -57.51 9.32 70.51
N LYS A 2 -57.80 9.17 69.22
CA LYS A 2 -57.07 8.28 68.32
C LYS A 2 -56.14 9.10 67.47
N LEU A 3 -54.81 8.84 67.53
CA LEU A 3 -53.80 9.34 66.59
C LEU A 3 -53.88 8.56 65.32
N ILE A 4 -54.05 9.23 64.19
CA ILE A 4 -53.99 8.62 62.85
C ILE A 4 -52.57 8.96 62.27
N SER A 5 -51.73 7.94 62.14
CA SER A 5 -50.46 8.01 61.43
C SER A 5 -50.72 7.89 59.93
N LYS A 6 -50.36 8.94 59.16
CA LYS A 6 -50.34 8.89 57.69
C LYS A 6 -48.92 8.53 57.25
N THR A 7 -48.66 7.30 56.85
CA THR A 7 -47.49 6.85 56.13
C THR A 7 -47.62 7.23 54.66
N LEU A 8 -46.83 8.22 54.23
CA LEU A 8 -46.68 8.62 52.83
C LEU A 8 -45.72 7.66 52.16
N LYS A 9 -46.21 6.79 51.26
CA LYS A 9 -45.40 5.93 50.42
C LYS A 9 -44.89 6.74 49.22
N PHE A 10 -43.61 7.11 49.21
CA PHE A 10 -42.93 7.62 48.03
C PHE A 10 -42.66 6.48 47.05
N LEU A 11 -43.41 6.46 45.95
CA LEU A 11 -43.16 5.57 44.81
C LEU A 11 -42.12 6.26 43.90
N VAL A 12 -40.87 5.89 44.02
CA VAL A 12 -39.81 6.33 43.08
C VAL A 12 -39.96 5.52 41.81
N LEU A 13 -40.55 6.13 40.79
CA LEU A 13 -40.64 5.60 39.44
C LEU A 13 -39.24 5.77 38.77
N PHE A 14 -38.46 4.70 38.72
CA PHE A 14 -37.22 4.64 37.95
C PHE A 14 -37.58 4.56 36.45
N ILE A 15 -37.60 5.71 35.76
CA ILE A 15 -37.69 5.73 34.29
C ILE A 15 -36.32 5.36 33.79
N VAL A 16 -36.13 4.10 33.41
CA VAL A 16 -34.98 3.67 32.61
C VAL A 16 -35.22 4.20 31.18
N ILE A 17 -34.62 5.34 30.87
CA ILE A 17 -34.54 5.81 29.49
C ILE A 17 -33.53 4.91 28.80
N THR A 18 -33.97 3.83 28.19
CA THR A 18 -33.21 3.11 27.17
C THR A 18 -33.11 4.04 25.98
N ALA A 19 -31.95 4.68 25.81
CA ALA A 19 -31.61 5.33 24.57
C ALA A 19 -31.48 4.22 23.52
N THR A 20 -32.61 3.84 22.90
CA THR A 20 -32.56 3.05 21.67
C THR A 20 -31.93 3.93 20.61
N SER A 21 -30.66 3.68 20.32
CA SER A 21 -30.04 4.10 19.09
C SER A 21 -30.80 3.39 17.97
N CYS A 22 -31.71 4.12 17.31
CA CYS A 22 -32.42 3.61 16.16
C CYS A 22 -31.48 3.50 14.96
N ASN A 23 -30.82 2.37 14.85
CA ASN A 23 -30.40 1.87 13.57
C ASN A 23 -31.20 0.60 13.26
N GLU A 24 -32.53 0.79 13.03
CA GLU A 24 -33.48 -0.31 12.85
C GLU A 24 -33.13 -1.20 11.64
N LYS A 25 -32.44 -0.64 10.63
CA LYS A 25 -32.10 -1.35 9.38
C LYS A 25 -30.89 -2.27 9.51
N TYR A 26 -29.89 -1.89 10.32
CA TYR A 26 -28.63 -2.62 10.50
C TYR A 26 -28.22 -2.66 11.97
N PRO A 27 -28.89 -3.46 12.81
CA PRO A 27 -28.68 -3.45 14.27
C PRO A 27 -27.30 -3.99 14.68
N ASP A 28 -26.66 -4.79 13.82
CA ASP A 28 -25.40 -5.46 14.11
C ASP A 28 -24.16 -4.66 13.65
N LEU A 29 -24.34 -3.45 13.08
CA LEU A 29 -23.19 -2.61 12.73
C LEU A 29 -22.53 -2.04 14.00
N GLU A 30 -21.23 -2.24 14.09
CA GLU A 30 -20.36 -1.63 15.11
C GLU A 30 -20.31 -0.10 14.97
N ASP A 31 -19.76 0.58 16.00
CA ASP A 31 -19.47 2.02 15.90
C ASP A 31 -18.61 2.31 14.67
N GLY A 32 -19.06 3.26 13.85
CA GLY A 32 -18.39 3.60 12.60
C GLY A 32 -19.22 4.44 11.64
N LEU A 33 -18.58 4.87 10.57
CA LEU A 33 -19.19 5.58 9.45
C LEU A 33 -19.33 4.61 8.27
N TYR A 34 -20.52 4.56 7.65
CA TYR A 34 -20.79 3.60 6.59
C TYR A 34 -21.47 4.28 5.41
N ALA A 35 -21.26 3.71 4.21
CA ALA A 35 -21.98 4.03 2.99
C ALA A 35 -22.84 2.83 2.58
N GLU A 36 -24.15 3.04 2.51
CA GLU A 36 -25.10 2.11 1.95
C GLU A 36 -25.33 2.44 0.47
N PHE A 37 -24.99 1.52 -0.40
CA PHE A 37 -25.25 1.61 -1.84
C PHE A 37 -26.50 0.79 -2.16
N ILE A 38 -27.61 1.45 -2.47
CA ILE A 38 -28.83 0.80 -2.97
C ILE A 38 -28.72 0.79 -4.48
N THR A 39 -28.73 -0.40 -5.09
CA THR A 39 -28.63 -0.56 -6.54
C THR A 39 -29.81 -1.37 -7.08
N ASN A 40 -30.05 -1.29 -8.39
CA ASN A 40 -31.05 -2.15 -9.06
C ASN A 40 -30.64 -3.65 -9.09
N LYS A 41 -29.48 -4.01 -8.52
CA LYS A 41 -28.99 -5.39 -8.39
C LYS A 41 -28.96 -5.87 -6.92
N GLY A 42 -29.18 -4.99 -5.95
CA GLY A 42 -29.14 -5.27 -4.52
C GLY A 42 -28.44 -4.18 -3.72
N THR A 43 -28.31 -4.39 -2.43
CA THR A 43 -27.72 -3.42 -1.50
C THR A 43 -26.36 -3.89 -1.02
N MET A 44 -25.40 -2.98 -0.99
CA MET A 44 -24.06 -3.17 -0.41
C MET A 44 -23.86 -2.13 0.69
N VAL A 45 -23.13 -2.49 1.76
CA VAL A 45 -22.76 -1.57 2.84
C VAL A 45 -21.27 -1.61 3.02
N ALA A 46 -20.60 -0.45 2.90
CA ALA A 46 -19.17 -0.29 3.12
C ALA A 46 -18.89 0.46 4.43
N LYS A 47 -17.98 -0.03 5.26
CA LYS A 47 -17.38 0.72 6.37
C LYS A 47 -16.34 1.68 5.82
N LEU A 48 -16.40 2.95 6.20
CA LEU A 48 -15.50 4.00 5.73
C LEU A 48 -14.39 4.26 6.75
N THR A 49 -13.18 4.43 6.28
CA THR A 49 -11.94 4.56 7.10
C THR A 49 -11.64 6.03 7.43
N TYR A 50 -12.63 6.75 8.00
CA TYR A 50 -12.56 8.18 8.28
C TYR A 50 -11.46 8.58 9.28
N ASP A 51 -10.98 7.64 10.08
CA ASP A 51 -9.86 7.77 11.00
C ASP A 51 -8.49 7.70 10.29
N LYS A 52 -8.41 7.02 9.15
CA LYS A 52 -7.15 6.78 8.40
C LYS A 52 -7.04 7.61 7.14
N THR A 53 -8.16 7.87 6.47
CA THR A 53 -8.23 8.64 5.22
C THR A 53 -9.35 9.69 5.30
N PRO A 54 -9.26 10.63 6.27
CA PRO A 54 -10.34 11.57 6.58
C PRO A 54 -10.75 12.44 5.40
N VAL A 55 -9.82 12.93 4.57
CA VAL A 55 -10.15 13.80 3.42
C VAL A 55 -10.87 13.03 2.32
N THR A 56 -10.39 11.83 2.01
CA THR A 56 -11.00 10.97 1.00
C THR A 56 -12.41 10.57 1.40
N VAL A 57 -12.59 10.15 2.66
CA VAL A 57 -13.92 9.84 3.20
C VAL A 57 -14.81 11.08 3.25
N ALA A 58 -14.28 12.22 3.67
CA ALA A 58 -15.04 13.47 3.73
C ALA A 58 -15.51 13.92 2.33
N SER A 59 -14.66 13.81 1.31
CA SER A 59 -15.04 14.10 -0.08
C SER A 59 -16.19 13.20 -0.54
N PHE A 60 -16.07 11.88 -0.33
CA PHE A 60 -17.11 10.93 -0.70
C PHE A 60 -18.42 11.19 0.04
N VAL A 61 -18.38 11.36 1.35
CA VAL A 61 -19.56 11.61 2.20
C VAL A 61 -20.24 12.91 1.82
N ALA A 62 -19.48 14.00 1.64
CA ALA A 62 -20.03 15.29 1.26
C ALA A 62 -20.69 15.28 -0.12
N LEU A 63 -20.14 14.51 -1.08
CA LEU A 63 -20.80 14.28 -2.38
C LEU A 63 -22.09 13.46 -2.21
N ALA A 64 -22.07 12.40 -1.42
CA ALA A 64 -23.23 11.56 -1.17
C ALA A 64 -24.39 12.34 -0.48
N GLU A 65 -24.04 13.26 0.43
CA GLU A 65 -25.02 14.10 1.14
C GLU A 65 -25.41 15.38 0.40
N GLY A 66 -24.69 15.73 -0.71
CA GLY A 66 -25.01 16.90 -1.56
C GLY A 66 -24.49 18.22 -1.01
N ASN A 67 -23.52 18.19 -0.09
CA ASN A 67 -23.01 19.39 0.59
C ASN A 67 -21.49 19.60 0.42
N HIS A 68 -20.89 19.04 -0.64
CA HIS A 68 -19.46 19.16 -0.89
C HIS A 68 -19.06 20.60 -1.25
N PRO A 69 -18.06 21.22 -0.55
CA PRO A 69 -17.77 22.66 -0.68
C PRO A 69 -17.21 23.06 -2.06
N MET A 70 -16.53 22.14 -2.75
CA MET A 70 -15.84 22.42 -4.02
C MET A 70 -16.57 21.87 -5.26
N VAL A 71 -17.75 21.27 -5.10
CA VAL A 71 -18.47 20.67 -6.23
C VAL A 71 -18.93 21.73 -7.22
N LYS A 72 -18.96 21.41 -8.54
CA LYS A 72 -19.53 22.28 -9.59
C LYS A 72 -20.96 22.69 -9.25
N ALA A 73 -21.34 23.91 -9.67
CA ALA A 73 -22.66 24.48 -9.42
C ALA A 73 -23.82 23.59 -9.88
N GLU A 74 -23.63 22.84 -10.97
CA GLU A 74 -24.64 21.92 -11.52
C GLU A 74 -24.96 20.73 -10.59
N TYR A 75 -24.02 20.36 -9.70
CA TYR A 75 -24.17 19.26 -8.72
C TYR A 75 -24.42 19.76 -7.30
N LYS A 76 -24.42 21.06 -7.09
CA LYS A 76 -24.62 21.66 -5.76
C LYS A 76 -26.00 21.30 -5.21
N ASP A 77 -26.06 21.01 -3.91
CA ASP A 77 -27.26 20.65 -3.16
C ASP A 77 -27.97 19.39 -3.72
N LYS A 78 -27.24 18.52 -4.43
CA LYS A 78 -27.72 17.25 -4.96
C LYS A 78 -26.93 16.10 -4.35
N LYS A 79 -27.60 15.01 -3.98
CA LYS A 79 -26.95 13.74 -3.65
C LYS A 79 -26.25 13.21 -4.91
N TYR A 80 -24.96 13.48 -5.02
CA TYR A 80 -24.20 13.36 -6.26
C TYR A 80 -24.24 11.96 -6.89
N TYR A 81 -24.19 10.91 -6.06
CA TYR A 81 -24.13 9.54 -6.56
C TYR A 81 -25.47 8.93 -6.95
N ASN A 82 -26.58 9.54 -6.55
CA ASN A 82 -27.91 9.01 -6.86
C ASN A 82 -28.22 9.09 -8.36
N GLY A 83 -28.60 7.96 -8.94
CA GLY A 83 -28.87 7.81 -10.37
C GLY A 83 -27.63 7.58 -11.24
N LEU A 84 -26.41 7.59 -10.68
CA LEU A 84 -25.21 7.22 -11.41
C LEU A 84 -25.14 5.70 -11.65
N THR A 85 -24.22 5.29 -12.53
CA THR A 85 -24.06 3.87 -12.87
C THR A 85 -22.67 3.36 -12.51
N PHE A 86 -22.58 2.04 -12.29
CA PHE A 86 -21.31 1.35 -12.44
C PHE A 86 -21.00 1.22 -13.93
N HIS A 87 -20.34 2.23 -14.46
CA HIS A 87 -20.11 2.40 -15.90
C HIS A 87 -19.00 1.54 -16.49
N ARG A 88 -18.16 0.93 -15.64
CA ARG A 88 -17.10 0.01 -16.01
C ARG A 88 -17.04 -1.15 -15.02
N VAL A 89 -17.21 -2.36 -15.53
CA VAL A 89 -17.30 -3.59 -14.74
C VAL A 89 -16.39 -4.65 -15.37
N MET A 90 -15.55 -5.26 -14.55
CA MET A 90 -14.60 -6.29 -15.00
C MET A 90 -14.60 -7.45 -14.03
N ASP A 91 -15.04 -8.61 -14.51
CA ASP A 91 -14.88 -9.88 -13.83
C ASP A 91 -13.41 -10.14 -13.44
N GLN A 92 -13.18 -10.73 -12.27
CA GLN A 92 -11.87 -10.96 -11.66
C GLN A 92 -11.02 -9.68 -11.46
N PHE A 93 -11.69 -8.52 -11.32
CA PHE A 93 -11.00 -7.28 -11.01
C PHE A 93 -11.82 -6.34 -10.12
N MET A 94 -12.81 -5.59 -10.67
CA MET A 94 -13.53 -4.55 -9.91
C MET A 94 -14.80 -4.08 -10.61
N ILE A 95 -15.65 -3.37 -9.86
CA ILE A 95 -16.75 -2.55 -10.38
C ILE A 95 -16.44 -1.07 -10.12
N GLN A 96 -16.56 -0.20 -11.14
CA GLN A 96 -16.22 1.23 -11.07
C GLN A 96 -17.44 2.11 -11.37
N GLY A 97 -17.68 3.06 -10.48
CA GLY A 97 -18.78 4.02 -10.55
C GLY A 97 -18.35 5.46 -10.19
N GLY A 98 -19.36 6.34 -9.93
CA GLY A 98 -19.11 7.71 -9.48
C GLY A 98 -18.78 8.72 -10.57
N ASP A 99 -18.93 8.34 -11.84
CA ASP A 99 -18.82 9.24 -12.99
C ASP A 99 -20.20 9.80 -13.39
N PRO A 100 -20.44 11.13 -13.32
CA PRO A 100 -21.75 11.70 -13.65
C PRO A 100 -22.10 11.61 -15.15
N THR A 101 -21.13 11.32 -16.01
CA THR A 101 -21.32 11.18 -17.45
C THR A 101 -21.34 9.72 -17.93
N ALA A 102 -21.03 8.76 -17.05
CA ALA A 102 -20.89 7.35 -17.35
C ALA A 102 -19.92 7.04 -18.53
N SER A 103 -18.97 7.95 -18.79
CA SER A 103 -17.97 7.85 -19.87
C SER A 103 -16.59 7.42 -19.40
N GLY A 104 -16.33 7.41 -18.08
CA GLY A 104 -15.02 7.24 -17.47
C GLY A 104 -14.21 8.51 -17.32
N THR A 105 -14.68 9.64 -17.89
CA THR A 105 -13.96 10.92 -17.92
C THR A 105 -14.66 12.07 -17.18
N GLY A 106 -15.89 11.85 -16.71
CA GLY A 106 -16.63 12.83 -15.93
C GLY A 106 -16.03 13.05 -14.54
N ASP A 107 -16.17 14.27 -14.02
CA ASP A 107 -15.66 14.67 -12.72
C ASP A 107 -16.60 15.64 -11.98
N PRO A 108 -16.45 15.79 -10.65
CA PRO A 108 -17.30 16.65 -9.84
C PRO A 108 -16.91 18.13 -9.93
N GLY A 109 -15.85 18.48 -10.67
CA GLY A 109 -15.36 19.84 -10.86
C GLY A 109 -14.16 20.23 -10.02
N PHE A 110 -13.61 19.29 -9.26
CA PHE A 110 -12.42 19.48 -8.46
C PHE A 110 -11.56 18.21 -8.46
N LYS A 111 -10.31 18.37 -8.01
CA LYS A 111 -9.38 17.27 -7.76
C LYS A 111 -8.75 17.46 -6.38
N PHE A 112 -8.37 16.35 -5.74
CA PHE A 112 -7.65 16.37 -4.47
C PHE A 112 -6.53 15.31 -4.45
N PRO A 113 -5.49 15.51 -3.59
CA PRO A 113 -4.32 14.63 -3.52
C PRO A 113 -4.67 13.21 -3.05
N ASP A 114 -3.77 12.28 -3.33
CA ASP A 114 -3.83 10.93 -2.80
C ASP A 114 -3.62 10.93 -1.28
N GLU A 115 -4.39 10.08 -0.58
CA GLU A 115 -4.30 9.89 0.86
C GLU A 115 -4.08 8.41 1.14
N PHE A 116 -2.81 8.00 1.28
CA PHE A 116 -2.44 6.61 1.53
C PHE A 116 -2.23 6.34 3.01
N HIS A 117 -2.61 5.13 3.45
CA HIS A 117 -2.33 4.65 4.80
C HIS A 117 -1.74 3.24 4.72
N PRO A 118 -0.70 2.90 5.52
CA PRO A 118 0.02 1.63 5.41
C PRO A 118 -0.84 0.40 5.69
N ASP A 119 -1.87 0.52 6.52
CA ASP A 119 -2.79 -0.58 6.85
C ASP A 119 -3.87 -0.82 5.79
N LEU A 120 -4.04 0.13 4.85
CA LEU A 120 -5.09 0.04 3.84
C LEU A 120 -4.51 -0.49 2.53
N LYS A 121 -4.95 -1.68 2.15
CA LYS A 121 -4.42 -2.45 1.01
C LYS A 121 -5.53 -3.00 0.15
N HIS A 122 -5.21 -3.28 -1.13
CA HIS A 122 -6.07 -4.00 -2.06
C HIS A 122 -5.81 -5.51 -1.95
N ASP A 123 -5.86 -6.07 -0.75
CA ASP A 123 -5.44 -7.44 -0.42
C ASP A 123 -6.59 -8.44 -0.35
N ARG A 124 -7.83 -8.00 -0.58
CA ARG A 124 -9.05 -8.82 -0.50
C ARG A 124 -10.17 -8.26 -1.37
N PRO A 125 -11.25 -9.04 -1.61
CA PRO A 125 -12.49 -8.54 -2.20
C PRO A 125 -13.16 -7.46 -1.35
N GLY A 126 -13.97 -6.59 -1.98
CA GLY A 126 -14.79 -5.60 -1.28
C GLY A 126 -14.06 -4.32 -0.87
N ILE A 127 -12.81 -4.13 -1.26
CA ILE A 127 -12.07 -2.89 -0.97
C ILE A 127 -12.61 -1.73 -1.80
N LEU A 128 -13.04 -0.67 -1.12
CA LEU A 128 -13.52 0.58 -1.71
C LEU A 128 -12.36 1.56 -1.85
N SER A 129 -12.06 1.97 -3.09
CA SER A 129 -10.88 2.76 -3.42
C SER A 129 -11.15 3.82 -4.47
N MET A 130 -10.39 4.92 -4.48
CA MET A 130 -10.55 6.01 -5.45
C MET A 130 -10.01 5.62 -6.83
N ALA A 131 -10.84 5.82 -7.86
CA ALA A 131 -10.38 5.79 -9.23
C ALA A 131 -9.80 7.17 -9.60
N ASN A 132 -8.61 7.18 -10.20
CA ASN A 132 -7.94 8.39 -10.64
C ASN A 132 -7.20 8.17 -11.97
N PRO A 133 -7.00 9.20 -12.81
CA PRO A 133 -6.24 9.12 -14.05
C PRO A 133 -4.71 9.21 -13.83
N GLY A 134 -4.25 9.38 -12.62
CA GLY A 134 -2.85 9.51 -12.22
C GLY A 134 -2.71 10.08 -10.80
N PRO A 135 -1.49 10.21 -10.29
CA PRO A 135 -1.23 10.65 -8.92
C PRO A 135 -1.88 12.00 -8.59
N ASN A 136 -2.44 12.10 -7.37
CA ASN A 136 -3.04 13.33 -6.83
C ASN A 136 -4.20 13.90 -7.69
N ALA A 137 -4.93 13.04 -8.40
CA ALA A 137 -6.01 13.45 -9.29
C ALA A 137 -7.36 12.81 -8.93
N ASN A 138 -7.61 12.57 -7.63
CA ASN A 138 -8.87 12.02 -7.14
C ASN A 138 -10.01 12.99 -7.34
N GLY A 139 -11.18 12.47 -7.69
CA GLY A 139 -12.43 13.24 -7.87
C GLY A 139 -13.60 12.56 -7.18
N SER A 140 -14.60 12.13 -7.97
CA SER A 140 -15.77 11.41 -7.47
C SER A 140 -15.79 9.92 -7.83
N GLN A 141 -14.97 9.50 -8.80
CA GLN A 141 -14.99 8.10 -9.24
C GLN A 141 -14.32 7.18 -8.21
N PHE A 142 -14.94 6.04 -7.98
CA PHE A 142 -14.47 5.00 -7.07
C PHE A 142 -14.64 3.62 -7.71
N PHE A 143 -13.96 2.63 -7.15
CA PHE A 143 -14.17 1.23 -7.50
C PHE A 143 -14.23 0.35 -6.25
N ILE A 144 -14.83 -0.83 -6.42
CA ILE A 144 -14.88 -1.87 -5.39
C ILE A 144 -14.24 -3.12 -5.97
N THR A 145 -13.23 -3.67 -5.31
CA THR A 145 -12.48 -4.85 -5.77
C THR A 145 -13.31 -6.12 -5.66
N GLU A 146 -13.17 -7.00 -6.63
CA GLU A 146 -13.74 -8.36 -6.60
C GLU A 146 -12.72 -9.40 -6.09
N VAL A 147 -11.44 -9.15 -6.37
CA VAL A 147 -10.33 -10.01 -5.96
C VAL A 147 -9.19 -9.15 -5.39
N PRO A 148 -8.24 -9.76 -4.65
CA PRO A 148 -7.02 -9.05 -4.25
C PRO A 148 -6.25 -8.50 -5.46
N TYR A 149 -5.83 -7.23 -5.39
CA TYR A 149 -5.07 -6.59 -6.46
C TYR A 149 -3.96 -5.67 -5.91
N PRO A 150 -2.90 -6.23 -5.28
CA PRO A 150 -1.87 -5.46 -4.55
C PRO A 150 -1.09 -4.46 -5.42
N SER A 151 -1.10 -4.61 -6.75
CA SER A 151 -0.45 -3.65 -7.66
C SER A 151 -1.12 -2.27 -7.68
N LEU A 152 -2.32 -2.13 -7.08
CA LEU A 152 -3.01 -0.85 -6.90
C LEU A 152 -2.59 -0.11 -5.63
N ASP A 153 -1.87 -0.77 -4.70
CA ASP A 153 -1.38 -0.17 -3.47
C ASP A 153 -0.47 1.03 -3.77
N ASN A 154 -0.63 2.11 -3.00
CA ASN A 154 0.08 3.38 -3.17
C ASN A 154 -0.12 4.04 -4.55
N ARG A 155 -1.18 3.64 -5.29
CA ARG A 155 -1.62 4.26 -6.54
C ARG A 155 -3.06 4.75 -6.46
N HIS A 156 -3.89 4.03 -5.71
CA HIS A 156 -5.29 4.35 -5.48
C HIS A 156 -5.55 4.39 -3.98
N ALA A 157 -6.21 5.46 -3.51
CA ALA A 157 -6.48 5.65 -2.09
C ALA A 157 -7.64 4.77 -1.64
N VAL A 158 -7.35 3.76 -0.82
CA VAL A 158 -8.37 2.96 -0.15
C VAL A 158 -9.04 3.81 0.92
N PHE A 159 -10.38 3.83 0.95
CA PHE A 159 -11.14 4.62 1.92
C PHE A 159 -12.32 3.88 2.57
N GLY A 160 -12.43 2.57 2.31
CA GLY A 160 -13.44 1.71 2.94
C GLY A 160 -13.36 0.27 2.47
N GLU A 161 -14.26 -0.54 3.01
CA GLU A 161 -14.44 -1.94 2.66
C GLU A 161 -15.89 -2.37 2.82
N LEU A 162 -16.37 -3.28 1.99
CA LEU A 162 -17.70 -3.87 2.15
C LEU A 162 -17.76 -4.71 3.42
N VAL A 163 -18.78 -4.46 4.21
CA VAL A 163 -19.13 -5.27 5.39
C VAL A 163 -20.41 -6.11 5.16
N LEU A 164 -21.23 -5.69 4.17
CA LEU A 164 -22.40 -6.44 3.72
C LEU A 164 -22.53 -6.32 2.21
N GLY A 165 -23.10 -7.37 1.56
CA GLY A 165 -23.41 -7.35 0.14
C GLY A 165 -22.22 -7.65 -0.78
N ILE A 166 -21.24 -8.41 -0.33
CA ILE A 166 -20.14 -8.87 -1.17
C ILE A 166 -20.64 -9.73 -2.34
N GLU A 167 -21.70 -10.51 -2.12
CA GLU A 167 -22.38 -11.31 -3.15
C GLU A 167 -23.11 -10.43 -4.18
N VAL A 168 -23.55 -9.23 -3.80
CA VAL A 168 -24.12 -8.26 -4.73
C VAL A 168 -23.02 -7.66 -5.60
N GLN A 169 -21.88 -7.33 -5.02
CA GLN A 169 -20.70 -6.85 -5.76
C GLN A 169 -20.22 -7.90 -6.77
N ASP A 170 -20.10 -9.17 -6.38
CA ASP A 170 -19.76 -10.31 -7.24
C ASP A 170 -20.80 -10.47 -8.38
N SER A 171 -22.09 -10.38 -8.07
CA SER A 171 -23.16 -10.41 -9.07
C SER A 171 -23.07 -9.26 -10.08
N ILE A 172 -22.65 -8.07 -9.65
CA ILE A 172 -22.47 -6.91 -10.53
C ILE A 172 -21.22 -7.12 -11.40
N SER A 173 -20.10 -7.62 -10.86
CA SER A 173 -18.87 -7.83 -11.64
C SER A 173 -19.04 -8.85 -12.77
N ASN A 174 -20.00 -9.76 -12.62
CA ASN A 174 -20.33 -10.83 -13.58
C ASN A 174 -21.44 -10.47 -14.59
N VAL A 175 -21.94 -9.23 -14.64
CA VAL A 175 -22.94 -8.85 -15.65
C VAL A 175 -22.34 -8.85 -17.06
N LYS A 176 -23.18 -9.04 -18.07
CA LYS A 176 -22.75 -8.94 -19.47
C LYS A 176 -22.29 -7.52 -19.80
N VAL A 177 -21.11 -7.40 -20.38
CA VAL A 177 -20.50 -6.11 -20.74
C VAL A 177 -20.31 -5.98 -22.26
N GLY A 178 -20.35 -4.75 -22.75
CA GLY A 178 -20.03 -4.35 -24.09
C GLY A 178 -18.63 -3.73 -24.23
N PRO A 179 -18.38 -2.95 -25.30
CA PRO A 179 -17.13 -2.23 -25.49
C PRO A 179 -16.78 -1.34 -24.29
N GLY A 180 -15.50 -1.34 -23.90
CA GLY A 180 -15.02 -0.57 -22.75
C GLY A 180 -15.41 -1.16 -21.38
N ASN A 181 -15.86 -2.42 -21.35
CA ASN A 181 -16.37 -3.09 -20.15
C ASN A 181 -17.59 -2.39 -19.52
N LYS A 182 -18.37 -1.70 -20.32
CA LYS A 182 -19.63 -1.08 -19.89
C LYS A 182 -20.72 -2.14 -19.82
N PRO A 183 -21.50 -2.26 -18.72
CA PRO A 183 -22.65 -3.14 -18.64
C PRO A 183 -23.62 -2.91 -19.82
N ILE A 184 -24.13 -4.00 -20.44
CA ILE A 184 -25.13 -3.91 -21.51
C ILE A 184 -26.46 -3.39 -20.94
N GLU A 185 -26.82 -3.85 -19.75
CA GLU A 185 -27.93 -3.31 -18.95
C GLU A 185 -27.32 -2.48 -17.82
N ASP A 186 -27.71 -1.22 -17.72
CA ASP A 186 -27.16 -0.31 -16.73
C ASP A 186 -27.33 -0.84 -15.30
N VAL A 187 -26.22 -0.88 -14.57
CA VAL A 187 -26.22 -1.12 -13.12
C VAL A 187 -26.28 0.23 -12.44
N ILE A 188 -27.45 0.57 -11.92
CA ILE A 188 -27.78 1.90 -11.40
C ILE A 188 -27.56 1.93 -9.89
N ILE A 189 -26.83 2.94 -9.41
CA ILE A 189 -26.79 3.34 -8.00
C ILE A 189 -28.03 4.20 -7.75
N GLU A 190 -29.10 3.60 -7.23
CA GLU A 190 -30.36 4.31 -6.97
C GLU A 190 -30.18 5.34 -5.87
N GLU A 191 -29.52 4.94 -4.76
CA GLU A 191 -29.19 5.83 -3.66
C GLU A 191 -27.86 5.48 -3.02
N VAL A 192 -27.15 6.50 -2.49
CA VAL A 192 -26.09 6.33 -1.50
C VAL A 192 -26.50 7.02 -0.21
N ASN A 193 -26.64 6.26 0.86
CA ASN A 193 -27.00 6.76 2.18
C ASN A 193 -25.82 6.62 3.14
N ILE A 194 -25.58 7.65 3.95
CA ILE A 194 -24.52 7.65 4.96
C ILE A 194 -25.12 7.27 6.32
N ILE A 195 -24.59 6.18 6.88
CA ILE A 195 -25.00 5.64 8.17
C ILE A 195 -23.93 5.96 9.21
N ARG A 196 -24.34 6.53 10.35
CA ARG A 196 -23.47 6.94 11.44
C ARG A 196 -23.84 6.19 12.71
N VAL A 197 -22.98 5.28 13.16
CA VAL A 197 -23.12 4.51 14.40
C VAL A 197 -22.09 5.00 15.42
N GLY A 198 -22.53 5.26 16.66
CA GLY A 198 -21.66 5.79 17.71
C GLY A 198 -21.45 7.30 17.66
N SER A 199 -20.83 7.83 18.70
CA SER A 199 -20.68 9.27 18.91
C SER A 199 -19.71 9.94 17.93
N GLU A 200 -18.61 9.29 17.62
CA GLU A 200 -17.55 9.82 16.73
C GLU A 200 -18.06 9.94 15.30
N ALA A 201 -18.69 8.89 14.76
CA ALA A 201 -19.28 8.94 13.44
C ALA A 201 -20.41 9.97 13.32
N LYS A 202 -21.22 10.15 14.38
CA LYS A 202 -22.24 11.21 14.43
C LYS A 202 -21.64 12.62 14.45
N ALA A 203 -20.47 12.79 15.03
CA ALA A 203 -19.75 14.06 15.05
C ALA A 203 -19.01 14.37 13.75
N PHE A 204 -18.83 13.39 12.85
CA PHE A 204 -18.10 13.57 11.60
C PHE A 204 -18.86 14.51 10.65
N ASN A 205 -18.32 15.73 10.50
CA ASN A 205 -18.84 16.77 9.59
C ASN A 205 -17.99 16.78 8.32
N ALA A 206 -18.46 16.12 7.27
CA ALA A 206 -17.69 15.91 6.06
C ALA A 206 -17.21 17.19 5.36
N PRO A 207 -18.03 18.23 5.10
CA PRO A 207 -17.56 19.48 4.52
C PRO A 207 -16.44 20.12 5.35
N LYS A 208 -16.62 20.19 6.66
CA LYS A 208 -15.64 20.81 7.57
C LYS A 208 -14.32 20.02 7.58
N VAL A 209 -14.39 18.68 7.70
CA VAL A 209 -13.21 17.82 7.67
C VAL A 209 -12.46 17.98 6.34
N PHE A 210 -13.18 18.02 5.22
CA PHE A 210 -12.55 18.21 3.90
C PHE A 210 -11.78 19.54 3.84
N GLU A 211 -12.38 20.65 4.26
CA GLU A 211 -11.76 21.98 4.21
C GLU A 211 -10.56 22.10 5.17
N GLU A 212 -10.68 21.57 6.38
CA GLU A 212 -9.64 21.69 7.42
C GLU A 212 -8.46 20.75 7.18
N GLU A 213 -8.71 19.51 6.69
CA GLU A 213 -7.70 18.46 6.58
C GLU A 213 -7.04 18.39 5.20
N LEU A 214 -7.70 18.90 4.14
CA LEU A 214 -7.14 18.90 2.78
C LEU A 214 -5.73 19.54 2.70
N PRO A 215 -5.47 20.73 3.33
CA PRO A 215 -4.13 21.32 3.32
C PRO A 215 -3.07 20.49 4.04
N LEU A 216 -3.48 19.58 4.93
CA LEU A 216 -2.59 18.79 5.79
C LEU A 216 -2.19 17.44 5.18
N ILE A 217 -2.79 17.03 4.05
CA ILE A 217 -2.49 15.72 3.43
C ILE A 217 -0.99 15.57 3.19
N ALA A 218 -0.33 16.55 2.57
CA ALA A 218 1.09 16.44 2.22
C ALA A 218 1.97 16.26 3.47
N GLN A 219 1.67 17.00 4.55
CA GLN A 219 2.37 16.85 5.82
C GLN A 219 2.17 15.46 6.42
N ARG A 220 0.92 14.98 6.52
CA ARG A 220 0.62 13.63 7.03
C ARG A 220 1.28 12.53 6.22
N GLN A 221 1.26 12.61 4.89
CA GLN A 221 1.92 11.63 4.03
C GLN A 221 3.44 11.62 4.29
N GLN A 222 4.05 12.79 4.51
CA GLN A 222 5.46 12.86 4.84
C GLN A 222 5.74 12.26 6.24
N GLU A 223 4.93 12.55 7.24
CA GLU A 223 5.05 11.98 8.59
C GLU A 223 4.91 10.46 8.59
N ILE A 224 3.95 9.91 7.85
CA ILE A 224 3.78 8.46 7.67
C ILE A 224 5.05 7.86 7.05
N LYS A 225 5.55 8.45 5.96
CA LYS A 225 6.76 7.99 5.29
C LYS A 225 7.99 8.02 6.21
N ASP A 226 8.16 9.10 6.98
CA ASP A 226 9.28 9.23 7.91
C ASP A 226 9.20 8.19 9.05
N ASN A 227 8.00 7.92 9.56
CA ASN A 227 7.78 6.91 10.58
C ASN A 227 8.03 5.48 10.05
N LEU A 228 7.55 5.17 8.86
CA LEU A 228 7.83 3.88 8.20
C LEU A 228 9.33 3.68 7.97
N ARG A 229 10.02 4.73 7.52
CA ARG A 229 11.48 4.70 7.35
C ARG A 229 12.20 4.44 8.67
N LYS A 230 11.85 5.14 9.75
CA LYS A 230 12.45 4.91 11.08
C LYS A 230 12.24 3.47 11.55
N LEU A 231 11.01 2.95 11.39
CA LEU A 231 10.70 1.55 11.74
C LEU A 231 11.52 0.55 10.90
N ALA A 232 11.70 0.83 9.61
CA ALA A 232 12.54 0.00 8.73
C ALA A 232 14.01 0.04 9.16
N GLU A 233 14.55 1.22 9.52
CA GLU A 233 15.90 1.40 10.03
C GLU A 233 16.13 0.64 11.36
N GLU A 234 15.16 0.68 12.29
CA GLU A 234 15.22 -0.08 13.54
C GLU A 234 15.21 -1.59 13.30
N LYS A 235 14.32 -2.09 12.45
CA LYS A 235 14.28 -3.50 12.07
C LYS A 235 15.59 -3.93 11.39
N ALA A 236 16.13 -3.10 10.52
CA ALA A 236 17.38 -3.39 9.82
C ALA A 236 18.59 -3.48 10.78
N LYS A 237 18.65 -2.65 11.84
CA LYS A 237 19.70 -2.75 12.87
C LYS A 237 19.67 -4.09 13.58
N VAL A 238 18.48 -4.61 13.92
CA VAL A 238 18.33 -5.93 14.54
C VAL A 238 18.78 -7.03 13.58
N ALA A 239 18.36 -6.96 12.32
CA ALA A 239 18.75 -7.93 11.30
C ALA A 239 20.26 -7.88 10.99
N GLN A 240 20.87 -6.69 10.94
CA GLN A 240 22.30 -6.50 10.79
C GLN A 240 23.09 -7.15 11.94
N ALA A 241 22.65 -6.92 13.18
CA ALA A 241 23.29 -7.54 14.36
C ALA A 241 23.17 -9.08 14.32
N THR A 242 22.03 -9.60 13.87
CA THR A 242 21.81 -11.03 13.65
C THR A 242 22.76 -11.58 12.58
N PHE A 243 22.87 -10.90 11.43
CA PHE A 243 23.80 -11.26 10.36
C PHE A 243 25.25 -11.31 10.85
N LEU A 244 25.72 -10.30 11.60
CA LEU A 244 27.08 -10.27 12.14
C LEU A 244 27.33 -11.40 13.13
N LYS A 245 26.36 -11.74 13.95
CA LYS A 245 26.43 -12.83 14.92
C LYS A 245 26.45 -14.21 14.25
N GLU A 246 25.55 -14.45 13.30
CA GLU A 246 25.46 -15.72 12.57
C GLU A 246 26.71 -16.00 11.72
N ASN A 247 27.41 -14.94 11.31
CA ASN A 247 28.66 -15.02 10.55
C ASN A 247 29.91 -14.76 11.42
N GLU A 248 29.83 -14.88 12.75
CA GLU A 248 30.97 -14.60 13.63
C GLU A 248 32.17 -15.54 13.41
N SER A 249 31.91 -16.76 12.93
CA SER A 249 32.96 -17.73 12.58
C SER A 249 33.71 -17.43 11.27
N ILE A 250 33.20 -16.51 10.44
CA ILE A 250 33.89 -16.10 9.22
C ILE A 250 35.03 -15.17 9.61
N GLU A 251 36.27 -15.61 9.29
CA GLU A 251 37.45 -14.78 9.48
C GLU A 251 37.45 -13.60 8.53
N GLY A 252 37.99 -12.44 8.97
CA GLY A 252 38.11 -11.25 8.15
C GLY A 252 37.74 -9.95 8.85
N ARG A 253 38.00 -8.84 8.21
CA ARG A 253 37.67 -7.51 8.73
C ARG A 253 36.18 -7.24 8.59
N ARG A 254 35.57 -6.77 9.67
CA ARG A 254 34.17 -6.34 9.72
C ARG A 254 34.08 -4.82 9.65
N GLN A 255 33.12 -4.34 8.87
CA GLN A 255 32.86 -2.91 8.73
C GLN A 255 31.34 -2.67 8.69
N GLU A 256 30.89 -1.80 9.57
CA GLU A 256 29.51 -1.31 9.59
C GLU A 256 29.50 0.13 9.08
N PHE A 257 28.50 0.45 8.28
CA PHE A 257 28.34 1.78 7.69
C PHE A 257 27.16 2.53 8.29
N PRO A 258 27.24 3.86 8.38
CA PRO A 258 26.11 4.67 8.88
C PRO A 258 24.83 4.50 8.06
N SER A 259 24.95 4.07 6.81
CA SER A 259 23.81 3.74 5.93
C SER A 259 23.00 2.53 6.40
N GLY A 260 23.58 1.64 7.22
CA GLY A 260 23.03 0.36 7.64
C GLY A 260 23.59 -0.84 6.86
N LEU A 261 24.45 -0.61 5.87
CA LEU A 261 25.23 -1.67 5.24
C LEU A 261 26.21 -2.29 6.25
N ALA A 262 26.39 -3.62 6.23
CA ALA A 262 27.49 -4.28 6.93
C ALA A 262 28.28 -5.16 5.96
N MET A 263 29.60 -5.18 6.11
CA MET A 263 30.52 -5.96 5.29
C MET A 263 31.43 -6.80 6.15
N ILE A 264 31.65 -8.06 5.74
CA ILE A 264 32.71 -8.95 6.26
C ILE A 264 33.62 -9.24 5.07
N PHE A 265 34.82 -8.66 5.09
CA PHE A 265 35.83 -8.93 4.07
C PHE A 265 36.41 -10.32 4.31
N THR A 266 35.99 -11.29 3.52
CA THR A 266 36.46 -12.67 3.60
C THR A 266 37.84 -12.84 2.95
N HIS A 267 38.22 -11.91 2.09
CA HIS A 267 39.55 -11.77 1.51
C HIS A 267 39.82 -10.31 1.20
N GLU A 268 40.91 -9.76 1.69
CA GLU A 268 41.43 -8.44 1.33
C GLU A 268 42.71 -8.59 0.48
N SER A 269 42.68 -8.01 -0.69
CA SER A 269 43.79 -8.05 -1.64
C SER A 269 44.63 -6.78 -1.54
N ASN A 270 45.84 -6.83 -2.11
CA ASN A 270 46.64 -5.65 -2.39
C ASN A 270 46.40 -5.11 -3.81
N GLY A 271 45.25 -5.47 -4.41
CA GLY A 271 44.89 -5.04 -5.75
C GLY A 271 44.58 -3.56 -5.86
N VAL A 272 44.63 -3.06 -7.07
CA VAL A 272 44.30 -1.66 -7.32
C VAL A 272 42.84 -1.34 -7.09
N LYS A 273 42.58 -0.14 -6.61
CA LYS A 273 41.18 0.36 -6.53
C LYS A 273 40.81 0.92 -7.91
N PRO A 274 39.71 0.44 -8.55
CA PRO A 274 39.28 1.03 -9.82
C PRO A 274 38.96 2.51 -9.66
N ASN A 275 39.27 3.31 -10.69
CA ASN A 275 38.89 4.72 -10.67
C ASN A 275 37.48 4.95 -11.22
N ALA A 276 36.94 6.15 -11.04
CA ALA A 276 35.54 6.48 -11.34
C ALA A 276 35.15 6.38 -12.83
N SER A 277 36.11 6.29 -13.75
CA SER A 277 35.86 6.12 -15.19
C SER A 277 36.00 4.67 -15.67
N GLN A 278 36.45 3.77 -14.78
CA GLN A 278 36.65 2.36 -15.09
C GLN A 278 35.42 1.54 -14.73
N LYS A 279 35.32 0.35 -15.32
CA LYS A 279 34.32 -0.63 -14.94
C LYS A 279 34.99 -1.79 -14.20
N ALA A 280 34.49 -2.05 -12.98
CA ALA A 280 34.86 -3.24 -12.23
C ALA A 280 34.15 -4.47 -12.81
N LEU A 281 34.87 -5.60 -12.87
CA LEU A 281 34.30 -6.92 -13.15
C LEU A 281 33.91 -7.57 -11.85
N ILE A 282 32.61 -7.89 -11.69
CA ILE A 282 32.03 -8.31 -10.41
C ILE A 282 31.39 -9.68 -10.53
N ASN A 283 31.76 -10.57 -9.65
CA ASN A 283 31.01 -11.79 -9.35
C ASN A 283 30.17 -11.59 -8.09
N CYS A 284 29.00 -12.18 -8.04
CA CYS A 284 28.19 -12.18 -6.82
C CYS A 284 27.22 -13.35 -6.72
N ALA A 285 26.78 -13.62 -5.47
CA ALA A 285 25.64 -14.45 -5.17
C ALA A 285 24.77 -13.72 -4.13
N GLY A 286 23.49 -13.54 -4.42
CA GLY A 286 22.52 -12.87 -3.55
C GLY A 286 21.56 -13.87 -2.91
N TYR A 287 21.30 -13.71 -1.62
CA TYR A 287 20.49 -14.58 -0.82
C TYR A 287 19.46 -13.79 -0.01
N PHE A 288 18.34 -14.42 0.33
CA PHE A 288 17.51 -13.98 1.44
C PHE A 288 18.19 -14.28 2.79
N GLU A 289 17.69 -13.68 3.87
CA GLU A 289 18.19 -13.90 5.24
C GLU A 289 18.11 -15.39 5.67
N ASN A 290 17.17 -16.15 5.13
CA ASN A 290 17.02 -17.59 5.36
C ASN A 290 18.05 -18.45 4.59
N GLY A 291 18.96 -17.84 3.84
CA GLY A 291 19.97 -18.51 3.03
C GLY A 291 19.50 -19.01 1.65
N GLU A 292 18.24 -18.75 1.27
CA GLU A 292 17.76 -19.12 -0.08
C GLU A 292 18.43 -18.23 -1.13
N LEU A 293 19.03 -18.87 -2.17
CA LEU A 293 19.67 -18.19 -3.29
C LEU A 293 18.62 -17.49 -4.17
N VAL A 294 18.84 -16.19 -4.41
CA VAL A 294 18.02 -15.36 -5.31
C VAL A 294 18.64 -15.27 -6.70
N TYR A 295 19.96 -15.02 -6.75
CA TYR A 295 20.70 -14.78 -7.99
C TYR A 295 22.18 -15.07 -7.77
N THR A 296 22.88 -15.54 -8.81
CA THR A 296 24.34 -15.68 -8.77
C THR A 296 24.97 -15.58 -10.17
N THR A 297 26.21 -15.10 -10.22
CA THR A 297 27.11 -15.17 -11.39
C THR A 297 28.06 -16.36 -11.32
N TRP A 298 28.07 -17.14 -10.25
CA TRP A 298 28.87 -18.35 -10.12
C TRP A 298 28.05 -19.58 -10.48
N LYS A 299 28.51 -20.33 -11.49
CA LYS A 299 27.86 -21.53 -11.98
C LYS A 299 27.74 -22.62 -10.91
N ASP A 300 28.83 -22.88 -10.19
CA ASP A 300 28.90 -23.88 -9.12
C ASP A 300 27.95 -23.55 -7.95
N VAL A 301 27.78 -22.26 -7.64
CA VAL A 301 26.81 -21.80 -6.65
C VAL A 301 25.38 -22.05 -7.13
N ALA A 302 25.09 -21.81 -8.40
CA ALA A 302 23.77 -22.09 -8.99
C ALA A 302 23.46 -23.59 -8.95
N GLU A 303 24.43 -24.43 -9.35
CA GLU A 303 24.30 -25.90 -9.34
C GLU A 303 24.07 -26.44 -7.92
N LYS A 304 24.88 -26.00 -6.95
CA LYS A 304 24.78 -26.40 -5.54
C LYS A 304 23.42 -26.07 -4.92
N ASN A 305 22.80 -24.97 -5.33
CA ASN A 305 21.49 -24.51 -4.83
C ASN A 305 20.30 -24.98 -5.68
N GLY A 306 20.53 -25.82 -6.71
CA GLY A 306 19.45 -26.30 -7.60
C GLY A 306 18.81 -25.19 -8.44
N LYS A 307 19.51 -24.09 -8.67
CA LYS A 307 19.05 -22.89 -9.43
C LYS A 307 19.81 -22.73 -10.77
N TYR A 308 20.57 -23.77 -11.20
CA TYR A 308 21.26 -23.72 -12.49
C TYR A 308 20.23 -23.69 -13.64
N ASP A 309 20.44 -22.78 -14.61
CA ASP A 309 19.66 -22.68 -15.84
C ASP A 309 20.61 -22.69 -17.04
N GLU A 310 20.47 -23.73 -17.89
CA GLU A 310 21.30 -23.92 -19.08
C GLU A 310 21.19 -22.75 -20.07
N ARG A 311 20.03 -22.08 -20.16
CA ARG A 311 19.83 -20.92 -21.05
C ARG A 311 20.64 -19.73 -20.59
N ILE A 312 20.72 -19.52 -19.26
CA ILE A 312 21.56 -18.47 -18.65
C ILE A 312 23.04 -18.77 -18.93
N ASP A 313 23.45 -20.04 -18.80
CA ASP A 313 24.83 -20.47 -19.07
C ASP A 313 25.22 -20.23 -20.53
N GLN A 314 24.36 -20.63 -21.48
CA GLN A 314 24.60 -20.40 -22.92
C GLN A 314 24.67 -18.93 -23.30
N GLN A 315 24.04 -18.04 -22.54
CA GLN A 315 24.07 -16.58 -22.71
C GLN A 315 25.24 -15.91 -21.97
N GLY A 316 26.12 -16.66 -21.31
CA GLY A 316 27.23 -16.14 -20.52
C GLY A 316 26.81 -15.49 -19.20
N GLY A 317 25.66 -15.86 -18.65
CA GLY A 317 25.13 -15.26 -17.41
C GLY A 317 25.86 -15.71 -16.15
N TYR A 318 26.65 -16.82 -16.22
CA TYR A 318 27.55 -17.24 -15.12
C TYR A 318 28.97 -16.76 -15.34
N GLN A 319 29.12 -15.43 -15.49
CA GLN A 319 30.41 -14.75 -15.65
C GLN A 319 30.38 -13.40 -14.89
N PRO A 320 31.55 -12.84 -14.54
CA PRO A 320 31.60 -11.50 -13.95
C PRO A 320 30.93 -10.47 -14.86
N PHE A 321 30.07 -9.62 -14.32
CA PHE A 321 29.49 -8.50 -15.07
C PHE A 321 30.28 -7.23 -14.85
N ALA A 322 30.34 -6.38 -15.89
CA ALA A 322 31.05 -5.11 -15.85
C ALA A 322 30.13 -4.00 -15.32
N MET A 323 30.61 -3.23 -14.33
CA MET A 323 29.85 -2.12 -13.74
C MET A 323 30.75 -0.91 -13.53
N ILE A 324 30.29 0.27 -13.94
CA ILE A 324 31.02 1.54 -13.72
C ILE A 324 31.28 1.72 -12.23
N TYR A 325 32.54 2.04 -11.87
CA TYR A 325 32.99 2.13 -10.49
C TYR A 325 32.79 3.54 -9.92
N ASN A 326 31.56 4.03 -9.89
CA ASN A 326 31.21 5.32 -9.32
C ASN A 326 29.70 5.36 -8.90
N GLU A 327 29.25 6.51 -8.38
CA GLU A 327 27.88 6.71 -7.90
C GLU A 327 26.79 6.56 -8.97
N SER A 328 27.13 6.64 -10.27
CA SER A 328 26.17 6.44 -11.35
C SER A 328 25.91 4.97 -11.69
N ALA A 329 26.60 4.03 -11.00
CA ALA A 329 26.39 2.59 -11.20
C ALA A 329 24.92 2.20 -11.04
N SER A 330 24.39 1.43 -12.01
CA SER A 330 23.01 0.96 -12.02
C SER A 330 22.83 -0.26 -11.10
N LEU A 331 23.12 -0.07 -9.81
CA LEU A 331 23.04 -1.06 -8.73
C LEU A 331 22.17 -0.50 -7.61
N VAL A 332 21.59 -1.40 -6.81
CA VAL A 332 20.91 -0.97 -5.57
C VAL A 332 21.91 -0.26 -4.64
N PRO A 333 21.47 0.75 -3.87
CA PRO A 333 22.39 1.61 -3.11
C PRO A 333 23.38 0.86 -2.23
N GLY A 334 22.94 -0.16 -1.48
CA GLY A 334 23.81 -0.92 -0.61
C GLY A 334 24.87 -1.75 -1.34
N PHE A 335 24.51 -2.35 -2.48
CA PHE A 335 25.50 -3.07 -3.31
C PHE A 335 26.53 -2.12 -3.91
N LYS A 336 26.09 -0.96 -4.37
CA LYS A 336 26.96 0.09 -4.91
C LYS A 336 27.93 0.61 -3.85
N GLU A 337 27.42 0.91 -2.64
CA GLU A 337 28.26 1.34 -1.52
C GLU A 337 29.31 0.28 -1.17
N ALA A 338 28.92 -1.00 -1.14
CA ALA A 338 29.87 -2.09 -0.91
C ALA A 338 30.94 -2.15 -2.00
N MET A 339 30.54 -2.16 -3.28
CA MET A 339 31.47 -2.18 -4.42
C MET A 339 32.50 -1.06 -4.32
N LEU A 340 32.06 0.17 -4.02
CA LEU A 340 32.95 1.35 -3.93
C LEU A 340 33.94 1.30 -2.76
N ASN A 341 33.77 0.35 -1.83
CA ASN A 341 34.69 0.10 -0.70
C ASN A 341 35.63 -1.10 -0.93
N MET A 342 35.65 -1.68 -2.14
CA MET A 342 36.46 -2.85 -2.47
C MET A 342 37.51 -2.55 -3.54
N ASN A 343 38.63 -3.26 -3.47
CA ASN A 343 39.70 -3.26 -4.49
C ASN A 343 39.57 -4.50 -5.39
N VAL A 344 40.28 -4.54 -6.50
CA VAL A 344 40.42 -5.74 -7.34
C VAL A 344 41.00 -6.88 -6.49
N GLY A 345 40.36 -8.06 -6.51
CA GLY A 345 40.73 -9.23 -5.75
C GLY A 345 40.02 -9.36 -4.37
N ASP A 346 39.41 -8.29 -3.88
CA ASP A 346 38.68 -8.34 -2.63
C ASP A 346 37.43 -9.22 -2.76
N LYS A 347 37.12 -9.96 -1.68
CA LYS A 347 35.86 -10.71 -1.50
C LYS A 347 35.19 -10.28 -0.20
N ALA A 348 33.89 -10.10 -0.24
CA ALA A 348 33.13 -9.72 0.95
C ALA A 348 31.75 -10.40 0.97
N ARG A 349 31.31 -10.74 2.17
CA ARG A 349 29.92 -11.06 2.47
C ARG A 349 29.27 -9.84 3.07
N ILE A 350 28.17 -9.39 2.48
CA ILE A 350 27.54 -8.12 2.83
C ILE A 350 26.08 -8.32 3.22
N PHE A 351 25.60 -7.51 4.16
CA PHE A 351 24.20 -7.37 4.53
C PHE A 351 23.68 -6.04 3.98
N ILE A 352 22.64 -6.10 3.17
CA ILE A 352 21.97 -4.94 2.58
C ILE A 352 20.56 -4.84 3.19
N PRO A 353 20.27 -3.84 4.03
CA PRO A 353 18.91 -3.61 4.51
C PRO A 353 17.97 -3.27 3.35
N SER A 354 16.69 -3.59 3.50
CA SER A 354 15.70 -3.48 2.43
C SER A 354 15.65 -2.10 1.77
N PHE A 355 15.79 -1.02 2.53
CA PHE A 355 15.77 0.36 2.02
C PHE A 355 17.05 0.75 1.23
N LEU A 356 18.13 -0.01 1.35
CA LEU A 356 19.32 0.07 0.48
C LEU A 356 19.28 -0.98 -0.64
N GLY A 357 18.27 -1.84 -0.66
CA GLY A 357 17.99 -2.85 -1.67
C GLY A 357 16.86 -2.43 -2.60
N TYR A 358 15.82 -3.27 -2.69
CA TYR A 358 14.66 -3.03 -3.55
C TYR A 358 13.46 -2.37 -2.83
N GLY A 359 13.58 -2.07 -1.54
CA GLY A 359 12.62 -1.29 -0.76
C GLY A 359 11.21 -1.86 -0.72
N GLU A 360 10.24 -0.95 -0.64
CA GLU A 360 8.80 -1.30 -0.58
C GLU A 360 8.25 -1.88 -1.88
N ALA A 361 8.93 -1.68 -3.00
CA ALA A 361 8.46 -2.19 -4.30
C ALA A 361 8.80 -3.66 -4.51
N GLY A 362 9.90 -4.16 -3.92
CA GLY A 362 10.47 -5.44 -4.29
C GLY A 362 10.95 -5.47 -5.75
N ARG A 363 11.38 -6.63 -6.25
CA ARG A 363 11.73 -6.81 -7.68
C ARG A 363 11.73 -8.29 -8.06
N GLY A 364 10.91 -8.67 -9.04
CA GLY A 364 10.85 -10.06 -9.53
C GLY A 364 10.57 -11.04 -8.37
N PRO A 365 11.48 -11.99 -8.07
CA PRO A 365 11.29 -12.92 -6.97
C PRO A 365 11.52 -12.32 -5.57
N ILE A 366 12.01 -11.07 -5.48
CA ILE A 366 12.33 -10.41 -4.22
C ILE A 366 11.10 -9.66 -3.70
N PRO A 367 10.50 -10.13 -2.59
CA PRO A 367 9.33 -9.48 -2.00
C PRO A 367 9.63 -8.06 -1.51
N PRO A 368 8.61 -7.21 -1.33
CA PRO A 368 8.74 -5.93 -0.64
C PRO A 368 9.44 -6.04 0.72
N ASN A 369 10.25 -5.05 1.02
CA ASN A 369 10.96 -4.90 2.32
C ASN A 369 11.87 -6.06 2.70
N SER A 370 12.41 -6.81 1.72
CA SER A 370 13.36 -7.90 1.96
C SER A 370 14.77 -7.35 2.18
N ASN A 371 15.40 -7.70 3.30
CA ASN A 371 16.84 -7.58 3.46
C ASN A 371 17.53 -8.64 2.61
N LEU A 372 18.74 -8.34 2.14
CA LEU A 372 19.50 -9.23 1.27
C LEU A 372 20.93 -9.43 1.80
N ILE A 373 21.45 -10.63 1.59
CA ILE A 373 22.84 -10.96 1.84
C ILE A 373 23.50 -11.24 0.49
N PHE A 374 24.67 -10.65 0.24
CA PHE A 374 25.45 -10.97 -0.96
C PHE A 374 26.86 -11.42 -0.59
N ASP A 375 27.34 -12.43 -1.30
CA ASP A 375 28.76 -12.68 -1.46
C ASP A 375 29.19 -11.98 -2.74
N ILE A 376 30.23 -11.12 -2.69
CA ILE A 376 30.70 -10.32 -3.81
C ILE A 376 32.22 -10.45 -3.96
N GLU A 377 32.69 -10.38 -5.20
CA GLU A 377 34.11 -10.37 -5.55
C GLU A 377 34.38 -9.38 -6.70
N ILE A 378 35.35 -8.55 -6.57
CA ILE A 378 35.86 -7.75 -7.71
C ILE A 378 37.01 -8.51 -8.35
N THR A 379 36.77 -9.10 -9.52
CA THR A 379 37.75 -9.98 -10.19
C THR A 379 38.74 -9.24 -11.05
N GLY A 380 38.45 -8.00 -11.47
CA GLY A 380 39.31 -7.23 -12.36
C GLY A 380 38.68 -5.90 -12.77
N ILE A 381 39.31 -5.28 -13.78
CA ILE A 381 38.84 -4.06 -14.44
C ILE A 381 38.67 -4.39 -15.93
N GLU A 382 37.52 -4.01 -16.51
CA GLU A 382 37.23 -4.25 -17.93
C GLU A 382 38.33 -3.63 -18.83
N GLY A 383 38.93 -4.45 -19.70
CA GLY A 383 39.98 -4.00 -20.65
C GLY A 383 41.37 -3.74 -20.04
N VAL A 384 41.61 -4.16 -18.79
CA VAL A 384 42.92 -4.13 -18.13
C VAL A 384 43.31 -5.58 -17.82
N GLU A 385 44.44 -6.06 -18.41
CA GLU A 385 45.04 -7.38 -18.12
C GLU A 385 45.91 -7.35 -16.85
#